data_a098ca1d876dc9512685802b02ce04c9
#
_entry.id   a098ca1d876dc9512685802b02ce04c9
#
_cell.length_a   1.000
_cell.length_b   1.000
_cell.length_c   1.000
_cell.angle_alpha   90.00
_cell.angle_beta   90.00
_cell.angle_gamma   90.00
#
_symmetry.space_group_name_H-M   'P 1'
#
loop_
_entity.id
_entity.type
_entity.pdbx_description
1 polymer ?
#
loop_
_entity_poly.entity_id
_entity_poly.type
_entity_poly.pdbx_seq_one_letter_code
_entity_poly.pdbx_strand_id
1 'polypeptide(L)'
;QAMDLVEFEIDKTQKDEDEPIVTVFTRDGKSYTERVEFPLGAPQNLVSDEALMSKYRDIAGMVFPTEVVEGIADFLLHLKDQPNLDPVVKLLGSKPITTTQFDI
;
A
#
# COMPACT_ATOMS: atom_id res chain seq x y z
N GLN A 1 -14.75 15.88 1.23
CA GLN A 1 -14.08 14.57 1.16
C GLN A 1 -14.11 13.86 2.52
N ALA A 2 -14.01 12.53 2.50
CA ALA A 2 -13.97 11.74 3.72
C ALA A 2 -12.78 12.12 4.63
N MET A 3 -11.65 12.54 4.04
CA MET A 3 -10.47 12.97 4.80
C MET A 3 -10.73 14.20 5.68
N ASP A 4 -11.65 15.06 5.29
CA ASP A 4 -12.02 16.26 6.07
C ASP A 4 -12.76 15.91 7.37
N LEU A 5 -13.23 14.67 7.49
CA LEU A 5 -13.94 14.17 8.66
C LEU A 5 -13.02 13.46 9.64
N VAL A 6 -11.73 13.37 9.34
CA VAL A 6 -10.74 12.68 10.19
C VAL A 6 -10.12 13.67 11.17
N GLU A 7 -10.21 13.37 12.44
CA GLU A 7 -9.56 14.11 13.53
C GLU A 7 -8.47 13.26 14.16
N PHE A 8 -7.34 13.87 14.49
CA PHE A 8 -6.25 13.21 15.18
C PHE A 8 -6.18 13.71 16.62
N GLU A 9 -6.15 12.78 17.54
CA GLU A 9 -5.98 13.06 18.96
C GLU A 9 -4.65 12.48 19.42
N ILE A 10 -3.85 13.30 20.12
CA ILE A 10 -2.53 12.89 20.60
C ILE A 10 -2.68 12.37 22.02
N ASP A 11 -2.43 11.08 22.20
CA ASP A 11 -2.34 10.47 23.52
C ASP A 11 -0.88 10.43 23.97
N LYS A 12 -0.52 11.32 24.89
CA LYS A 12 0.86 11.44 25.41
C LYS A 12 1.27 10.25 26.28
N THR A 13 0.33 9.37 26.63
CA THR A 13 0.62 8.16 27.40
C THR A 13 1.01 6.98 26.51
N GLN A 14 0.70 7.07 25.19
CA GLN A 14 1.11 6.05 24.22
C GLN A 14 2.59 6.15 23.91
N LYS A 15 3.21 4.98 23.79
CA LYS A 15 4.59 4.83 23.28
C LYS A 15 4.55 4.54 21.78
N ASP A 16 5.70 4.68 21.12
CA ASP A 16 5.83 4.46 19.68
C ASP A 16 5.40 3.05 19.23
N GLU A 17 5.50 2.09 20.13
CA GLU A 17 5.14 0.68 19.89
C GLU A 17 3.69 0.32 20.26
N ASP A 18 2.93 1.29 20.83
CA ASP A 18 1.55 1.06 21.22
C ASP A 18 0.62 1.08 19.98
N GLU A 19 -0.42 0.26 20.03
CA GLU A 19 -1.36 0.15 18.92
C GLU A 19 -2.24 1.39 18.79
N PRO A 20 -2.48 1.85 17.55
CA PRO A 20 -3.43 2.93 17.33
C PRO A 20 -4.87 2.47 17.58
N ILE A 21 -5.67 3.39 18.07
CA ILE A 21 -7.11 3.18 18.27
C ILE A 21 -7.84 4.10 17.30
N VAL A 22 -8.78 3.54 16.54
CA VAL A 22 -9.62 4.29 15.61
C VAL A 22 -11.07 4.16 16.06
N THR A 23 -11.74 5.29 16.20
CA THR A 23 -13.17 5.34 16.53
C THR A 23 -13.92 6.03 15.39
N VAL A 24 -15.00 5.43 14.94
CA VAL A 24 -15.88 5.99 13.92
C VAL A 24 -17.22 6.31 14.56
N PHE A 25 -17.68 7.55 14.41
CA PHE A 25 -19.00 8.01 14.84
C PHE A 25 -19.91 8.12 13.62
N THR A 26 -21.04 7.45 13.68
CA THR A 26 -22.03 7.48 12.60
C THR A 26 -23.11 8.54 12.87
N ARG A 27 -23.81 8.95 11.82
CA ARG A 27 -24.84 9.98 11.93
C ARG A 27 -26.04 9.56 12.79
N ASP A 28 -26.27 8.25 12.95
CA ASP A 28 -27.34 7.70 13.78
C ASP A 28 -26.97 7.62 15.28
N GLY A 29 -25.85 8.19 15.65
CA GLY A 29 -25.39 8.26 17.05
C GLY A 29 -24.62 7.04 17.55
N LYS A 30 -24.33 6.09 16.67
CA LYS A 30 -23.53 4.91 17.02
C LYS A 30 -22.04 5.22 16.91
N SER A 31 -21.22 4.51 17.66
CA SER A 31 -19.78 4.56 17.57
C SER A 31 -19.20 3.16 17.46
N TYR A 32 -18.12 3.05 16.67
CA TYR A 32 -17.38 1.81 16.46
C TYR A 32 -15.92 2.10 16.72
N THR A 33 -15.30 1.33 17.61
CA THR A 33 -13.89 1.48 17.98
C THR A 33 -13.15 0.20 17.62
N GLU A 34 -12.04 0.35 16.95
CA GLU A 34 -11.16 -0.77 16.58
C GLU A 34 -9.75 -0.47 17.02
N ARG A 35 -9.09 -1.50 17.53
CA ARG A 35 -7.70 -1.47 17.93
C ARG A 35 -6.95 -2.57 17.19
N VAL A 36 -5.92 -2.19 16.46
CA VAL A 36 -5.08 -3.14 15.71
C VAL A 36 -3.84 -3.45 16.54
N GLU A 37 -3.81 -4.64 17.12
CA GLU A 37 -2.69 -5.08 17.96
C GLU A 37 -1.41 -5.25 17.14
N PHE A 38 -1.52 -5.86 15.96
CA PHE A 38 -0.40 -6.02 15.04
C PHE A 38 -0.79 -5.50 13.67
N PRO A 39 -0.05 -4.53 13.10
CA PRO A 39 -0.35 -4.03 11.78
C PRO A 39 -0.21 -5.12 10.71
N LEU A 40 -1.00 -5.02 9.66
CA LEU A 40 -0.93 -5.96 8.53
C LEU A 40 0.47 -5.88 7.90
N GLY A 41 1.13 -7.04 7.78
CA GLY A 41 2.52 -7.14 7.33
C GLY A 41 3.52 -7.40 8.46
N ALA A 42 3.12 -7.22 9.73
CA ALA A 42 3.94 -7.63 10.87
C ALA A 42 4.07 -9.17 10.93
N PRO A 43 5.13 -9.71 11.54
CA PRO A 43 5.29 -11.18 11.64
C PRO A 43 4.09 -11.90 12.26
N GLN A 44 3.36 -11.22 13.15
CA GLN A 44 2.16 -11.76 13.82
C GLN A 44 0.89 -11.63 12.97
N ASN A 45 0.94 -10.86 11.89
CA ASN A 45 -0.20 -10.59 11.02
C ASN A 45 0.26 -10.53 9.56
N LEU A 46 0.55 -11.68 8.98
CA LEU A 46 1.13 -11.81 7.65
C LEU A 46 0.13 -11.38 6.56
N VAL A 47 0.66 -10.74 5.53
CA VAL A 47 -0.11 -10.37 4.34
C VAL A 47 -0.16 -11.59 3.41
N SER A 48 -1.34 -11.89 2.86
CA SER A 48 -1.47 -12.90 1.81
C SER A 48 -0.80 -12.44 0.51
N ASP A 49 -0.41 -13.39 -0.34
CA ASP A 49 0.17 -13.07 -1.65
C ASP A 49 -0.83 -12.29 -2.51
N GLU A 50 -2.11 -12.65 -2.46
CA GLU A 50 -3.17 -11.95 -3.18
C GLU A 50 -3.32 -10.50 -2.72
N ALA A 51 -3.28 -10.25 -1.41
CA ALA A 51 -3.39 -8.89 -0.87
C ALA A 51 -2.17 -8.04 -1.25
N LEU A 52 -0.97 -8.63 -1.21
CA LEU A 52 0.26 -7.97 -1.63
C LEU A 52 0.24 -7.62 -3.12
N MET A 53 -0.20 -8.55 -3.95
CA MET A 53 -0.33 -8.32 -5.39
C MET A 53 -1.37 -7.27 -5.74
N SER A 54 -2.50 -7.26 -5.02
CA SER A 54 -3.53 -6.25 -5.20
C SER A 54 -2.99 -4.85 -4.88
N LYS A 55 -2.29 -4.70 -3.77
CA LYS A 55 -1.64 -3.44 -3.40
C LYS A 55 -0.63 -2.99 -4.45
N TYR A 56 0.19 -3.90 -4.94
CA TYR A 56 1.17 -3.61 -5.99
C TYR A 56 0.48 -3.10 -7.26
N ARG A 57 -0.56 -3.80 -7.74
CA ARG A 57 -1.29 -3.41 -8.95
C ARG A 57 -1.96 -2.06 -8.82
N ASP A 58 -2.55 -1.78 -7.67
CA ASP A 58 -3.21 -0.50 -7.40
C ASP A 58 -2.22 0.67 -7.45
N ILE A 59 -1.07 0.53 -6.82
CA ILE A 59 -0.06 1.59 -6.73
C ILE A 59 0.70 1.72 -8.06
N ALA A 60 1.23 0.63 -8.59
CA ALA A 60 1.99 0.66 -9.83
C ALA A 60 1.13 1.05 -11.03
N GLY A 61 -0.14 0.68 -11.02
CA GLY A 61 -1.11 1.05 -12.06
C GLY A 61 -1.42 2.54 -12.13
N MET A 62 -1.09 3.30 -11.10
CA MET A 62 -1.17 4.77 -11.14
C MET A 62 -0.08 5.39 -12.02
N VAL A 63 1.02 4.67 -12.23
CA VAL A 63 2.22 5.18 -12.91
C VAL A 63 2.43 4.51 -14.25
N PHE A 64 2.26 3.21 -14.33
CA PHE A 64 2.60 2.40 -15.50
C PHE A 64 1.36 1.78 -16.16
N PRO A 65 1.42 1.56 -17.50
CA PRO A 65 0.39 0.77 -18.17
C PRO A 65 0.36 -0.68 -17.64
N THR A 66 -0.76 -1.34 -17.82
CA THR A 66 -0.99 -2.70 -17.32
C THR A 66 0.08 -3.69 -17.76
N GLU A 67 0.51 -3.64 -19.02
CA GLU A 67 1.53 -4.54 -19.57
C GLU A 67 2.86 -4.41 -18.80
N VAL A 68 3.23 -3.20 -18.42
CA VAL A 68 4.45 -2.94 -17.64
C VAL A 68 4.29 -3.44 -16.22
N VAL A 69 3.15 -3.16 -15.59
CA VAL A 69 2.83 -3.62 -14.23
C VAL A 69 2.92 -5.14 -14.14
N GLU A 70 2.26 -5.85 -15.03
CA GLU A 70 2.26 -7.32 -15.05
C GLU A 70 3.62 -7.89 -15.45
N GLY A 71 4.34 -7.24 -16.35
CA GLY A 71 5.69 -7.64 -16.75
C GLY A 71 6.71 -7.56 -15.61
N ILE A 72 6.66 -6.50 -14.81
CA ILE A 72 7.51 -6.36 -13.61
C ILE A 72 7.17 -7.45 -12.59
N ALA A 73 5.90 -7.67 -12.33
CA ALA A 73 5.44 -8.69 -11.38
C ALA A 73 5.91 -10.09 -11.80
N ASP A 74 5.71 -10.45 -13.05
CA ASP A 74 6.11 -11.75 -13.59
C ASP A 74 7.62 -11.96 -13.48
N PHE A 75 8.40 -10.95 -13.83
CA PHE A 75 9.86 -11.01 -13.73
C PHE A 75 10.30 -11.25 -12.28
N LEU A 76 9.76 -10.48 -11.31
CA LEU A 76 10.16 -10.56 -9.92
C LEU A 76 9.71 -11.85 -9.24
N LEU A 77 8.55 -12.39 -9.61
CA LEU A 77 8.07 -13.67 -9.10
C LEU A 77 8.93 -14.86 -9.57
N HIS A 78 9.64 -14.71 -10.68
CA HIS A 78 10.54 -15.70 -11.24
C HIS A 78 12.00 -15.23 -11.25
N LEU A 79 12.34 -14.38 -10.29
CA LEU A 79 13.65 -13.72 -10.25
C LEU A 79 14.83 -14.69 -10.25
N LYS A 80 14.73 -15.79 -9.54
CA LYS A 80 15.79 -16.80 -9.47
C LYS A 80 16.11 -17.48 -10.80
N ASP A 81 15.15 -17.45 -11.73
CA ASP A 81 15.28 -18.08 -13.06
C ASP A 81 15.79 -17.13 -14.14
N GLN A 82 16.02 -15.85 -13.77
CA GLN A 82 16.44 -14.80 -14.70
C GLN A 82 17.95 -14.75 -14.81
N PRO A 83 18.51 -14.63 -16.03
CA PRO A 83 19.96 -14.56 -16.22
C PRO A 83 20.56 -13.22 -15.76
N ASN A 84 19.78 -12.12 -15.81
CA ASN A 84 20.19 -10.78 -15.38
C ASN A 84 18.97 -9.91 -15.11
N LEU A 85 19.20 -8.67 -14.66
CA LEU A 85 18.14 -7.71 -14.31
C LEU A 85 17.75 -6.76 -15.47
N ASP A 86 18.36 -6.86 -16.64
CA ASP A 86 18.13 -5.93 -17.75
C ASP A 86 16.65 -5.82 -18.13
N PRO A 87 15.86 -6.91 -18.22
CA PRO A 87 14.46 -6.79 -18.60
C PRO A 87 13.62 -5.96 -17.61
N VAL A 88 13.82 -6.13 -16.31
CA VAL A 88 13.07 -5.36 -15.31
C VAL A 88 13.53 -3.91 -15.27
N VAL A 89 14.81 -3.64 -15.47
CA VAL A 89 15.33 -2.27 -15.57
C VAL A 89 14.68 -1.53 -16.73
N LYS A 90 14.53 -2.18 -17.88
CA LYS A 90 13.84 -1.60 -19.04
C LYS A 90 12.37 -1.30 -18.74
N LEU A 91 11.68 -2.20 -18.07
CA LEU A 91 10.28 -2.00 -17.68
C LEU A 91 10.14 -0.83 -16.71
N LEU A 92 11.01 -0.73 -15.71
CA LEU A 92 11.01 0.38 -14.74
C LEU A 92 11.35 1.72 -15.40
N GLY A 93 12.10 1.72 -16.49
CA GLY A 93 12.40 2.91 -17.28
C GLY A 93 11.34 3.30 -18.28
N SER A 94 10.20 2.60 -18.34
CA SER A 94 9.10 2.90 -19.25
C SER A 94 8.46 4.24 -18.94
N LYS A 95 7.86 4.89 -19.96
CA LYS A 95 7.14 6.14 -19.77
C LYS A 95 5.94 5.95 -18.84
N PRO A 96 5.81 6.79 -17.80
CA PRO A 96 4.61 6.77 -16.95
C PRO A 96 3.38 7.24 -17.73
N ILE A 97 2.21 6.77 -17.33
CA ILE A 97 0.94 7.19 -17.91
C ILE A 97 0.56 8.62 -17.51
N THR A 98 1.09 9.12 -16.38
CA THR A 98 0.96 10.52 -15.96
C THR A 98 2.31 11.06 -15.52
N THR A 99 2.67 12.23 -16.03
CA THR A 99 3.90 12.94 -15.65
C THR A 99 3.65 14.05 -14.63
N THR A 100 2.41 14.49 -14.49
CA THR A 100 2.05 15.69 -13.69
C THR A 100 1.96 15.44 -12.20
N GLN A 101 1.79 14.20 -11.75
CA GLN A 101 1.64 13.89 -10.33
C GLN A 101 2.94 13.90 -9.53
N PHE A 102 4.08 13.88 -10.21
CA PHE A 102 5.39 13.76 -9.59
C PHE A 102 6.29 14.96 -9.84
N ASP A 103 5.76 16.01 -10.46
CA ASP A 103 6.43 17.32 -10.58
C ASP A 103 6.33 18.01 -9.22
N ILE A 104 7.36 17.84 -8.43
CA ILE A 104 7.47 18.48 -7.12
C ILE A 104 8.35 19.72 -7.24
#